data_2406452cc46b23aed944ff95821fa2c7
#
_entry.id   2406452cc46b23aed944ff95821fa2c7
#
_cell.length_a   1.000
_cell.length_b   1.000
_cell.length_c   1.000
_cell.angle_alpha   90.00
_cell.angle_beta   90.00
_cell.angle_gamma   90.00
#
_symmetry.space_group_name_H-M   'P 1'
#
loop_
_entity.id
_entity.type
_entity.pdbx_description
1 polymer ?
#
loop_
_entity_poly.entity_id
_entity_poly.type
_entity_poly.pdbx_seq_one_letter_code
_entity_poly.pdbx_strand_id
1 'polypeptide(L)'
;MEWMTAMLNYNPASTEELRNWMFSETEFDPLALGKCEAVMSLGNGYMGLRSATEEPYIGEKRNLFVNGTFNKFDEFEVSELPNAADLTKLDIRIDGTRLSLQLGTVTEYERRLNLRDAELVRSFVWEHRGQKSPSRSGGSSRWPICIRSA
;
A
#
# COMPACT_ATOMS: atom_id res chain seq x y z
N MET A 1 -14.53 -16.02 -12.84
CA MET A 1 -14.61 -15.38 -11.52
C MET A 1 -13.56 -15.91 -10.53
N GLU A 2 -13.13 -17.16 -10.64
CA GLU A 2 -12.05 -17.78 -9.82
C GLU A 2 -10.68 -17.13 -9.98
N TRP A 3 -10.31 -16.67 -11.16
CA TRP A 3 -9.01 -16.04 -11.41
C TRP A 3 -8.83 -14.69 -10.68
N MET A 4 -9.92 -13.96 -10.44
CA MET A 4 -9.89 -12.72 -9.67
C MET A 4 -9.71 -12.98 -8.18
N THR A 5 -10.23 -14.09 -7.68
CA THR A 5 -10.07 -14.56 -6.29
C THR A 5 -8.61 -14.93 -5.99
N ALA A 6 -7.96 -15.64 -6.93
CA ALA A 6 -6.54 -16.01 -6.82
C ALA A 6 -5.59 -14.81 -6.94
N MET A 7 -6.09 -13.71 -7.49
CA MET A 7 -5.27 -12.52 -7.73
C MET A 7 -4.97 -11.69 -6.49
N LEU A 8 -5.73 -11.77 -5.42
CA LEU A 8 -5.64 -10.82 -4.30
C LEU A 8 -5.76 -11.46 -2.90
N ASN A 9 -5.50 -12.75 -2.76
CA ASN A 9 -5.80 -13.48 -1.52
C ASN A 9 -7.23 -13.16 -1.03
N TYR A 10 -8.15 -13.30 -1.95
CA TYR A 10 -9.49 -12.78 -1.84
C TYR A 10 -10.33 -13.60 -0.85
N ASN A 11 -10.75 -12.97 0.23
CA ASN A 11 -11.68 -13.56 1.18
C ASN A 11 -13.13 -13.46 0.63
N PRO A 12 -13.92 -14.56 0.60
CA PRO A 12 -15.34 -14.50 0.21
C PRO A 12 -16.18 -13.48 0.98
N ALA A 13 -15.82 -13.15 2.21
CA ALA A 13 -16.44 -12.07 2.97
C ALA A 13 -16.31 -10.70 2.28
N SER A 14 -15.27 -10.51 1.48
CA SER A 14 -15.05 -9.27 0.72
C SER A 14 -15.90 -9.14 -0.54
N THR A 15 -16.67 -10.18 -0.92
CA THR A 15 -17.63 -10.07 -2.06
C THR A 15 -18.77 -9.10 -1.73
N GLU A 16 -19.21 -9.10 -0.50
CA GLU A 16 -20.20 -8.13 -0.02
C GLU A 16 -19.60 -6.72 0.06
N GLU A 17 -18.34 -6.61 0.46
CA GLU A 17 -17.59 -5.36 0.48
C GLU A 17 -17.37 -4.78 -0.91
N LEU A 18 -17.13 -5.61 -1.94
CA LEU A 18 -17.07 -5.15 -3.34
C LEU A 18 -18.42 -4.55 -3.80
N ARG A 19 -19.54 -5.12 -3.36
CA ARG A 19 -20.87 -4.52 -3.60
C ARG A 19 -21.01 -3.17 -2.89
N ASN A 20 -20.29 -2.98 -1.78
CA ASN A 20 -20.25 -1.77 -0.97
C ASN A 20 -19.06 -0.84 -1.31
N TRP A 21 -18.45 -1.01 -2.50
CA TRP A 21 -17.30 -0.21 -2.94
C TRP A 21 -16.02 -0.42 -2.11
N MET A 22 -15.91 -1.55 -1.42
CA MET A 22 -14.73 -1.89 -0.64
C MET A 22 -13.92 -2.98 -1.34
N PHE A 23 -12.61 -2.81 -1.33
CA PHE A 23 -11.65 -3.76 -1.86
C PHE A 23 -10.61 -4.06 -0.77
N SER A 24 -10.50 -5.31 -0.32
CA SER A 24 -9.70 -5.68 0.85
C SER A 24 -8.71 -6.78 0.55
N GLU A 25 -7.55 -6.69 1.19
CA GLU A 25 -6.54 -7.72 1.33
C GLU A 25 -6.40 -8.01 2.84
N THR A 26 -6.59 -9.27 3.24
CA THR A 26 -6.64 -9.67 4.66
C THR A 26 -5.47 -10.56 5.08
N GLU A 27 -4.55 -10.83 4.17
CA GLU A 27 -3.36 -11.63 4.40
C GLU A 27 -2.15 -10.93 3.79
N PHE A 28 -1.05 -10.90 4.54
CA PHE A 28 0.21 -10.36 4.04
C PHE A 28 0.94 -11.40 3.18
N ASP A 29 1.02 -11.16 1.88
CA ASP A 29 1.83 -11.95 0.95
C ASP A 29 2.95 -11.07 0.36
N PRO A 30 4.22 -11.33 0.73
CA PRO A 30 5.35 -10.59 0.17
C PRO A 30 5.46 -10.66 -1.35
N LEU A 31 4.95 -11.73 -1.97
CA LEU A 31 4.98 -11.91 -3.42
C LEU A 31 3.87 -11.13 -4.14
N ALA A 32 2.81 -10.78 -3.43
CA ALA A 32 1.69 -10.01 -3.96
C ALA A 32 1.86 -8.48 -3.84
N LEU A 33 2.89 -8.00 -3.14
CA LEU A 33 3.08 -6.56 -2.88
C LEU A 33 3.04 -5.71 -4.16
N GLY A 34 3.80 -6.07 -5.18
CA GLY A 34 3.85 -5.31 -6.43
C GLY A 34 2.53 -5.27 -7.20
N LYS A 35 1.69 -6.27 -7.02
CA LYS A 35 0.35 -6.35 -7.57
C LYS A 35 -0.62 -5.45 -6.79
N CYS A 36 -0.57 -5.53 -5.47
CA CYS A 36 -1.41 -4.71 -4.60
C CYS A 36 -1.10 -3.22 -4.75
N GLU A 37 0.17 -2.84 -4.93
CA GLU A 37 0.56 -1.47 -5.30
C GLU A 37 -0.20 -0.95 -6.52
N ALA A 38 -0.34 -1.78 -7.55
CA ALA A 38 -0.99 -1.39 -8.80
C ALA A 38 -2.51 -1.34 -8.68
N VAL A 39 -3.09 -2.37 -8.08
CA VAL A 39 -4.55 -2.53 -8.01
C VAL A 39 -5.20 -1.54 -7.05
N MET A 40 -4.51 -1.22 -5.96
CA MET A 40 -5.00 -0.27 -4.95
C MET A 40 -4.50 1.16 -5.19
N SER A 41 -4.16 1.52 -6.44
CA SER A 41 -3.72 2.87 -6.77
C SER A 41 -4.80 3.91 -6.48
N LEU A 42 -4.37 5.10 -6.07
CA LEU A 42 -5.22 6.24 -5.78
C LEU A 42 -5.01 7.36 -6.81
N GLY A 43 -6.05 8.12 -7.06
CA GLY A 43 -5.96 9.29 -7.93
C GLY A 43 -7.15 10.22 -7.78
N ASN A 44 -6.91 11.51 -8.01
CA ASN A 44 -7.94 12.56 -7.90
C ASN A 44 -8.14 13.35 -9.22
N GLY A 45 -7.66 12.80 -10.36
CA GLY A 45 -7.71 13.45 -11.66
C GLY A 45 -6.56 14.45 -11.92
N TYR A 46 -5.88 14.92 -10.86
CA TYR A 46 -4.70 15.78 -10.94
C TYR A 46 -3.41 14.99 -10.62
N MET A 47 -3.45 14.16 -9.61
CA MET A 47 -2.34 13.29 -9.19
C MET A 47 -2.77 11.82 -9.22
N GLY A 48 -1.84 10.96 -9.58
CA GLY A 48 -1.99 9.51 -9.50
C GLY A 48 -0.85 8.90 -8.68
N LEU A 49 -1.20 8.13 -7.67
CA LEU A 49 -0.26 7.48 -6.77
C LEU A 49 -0.38 5.97 -6.88
N ARG A 50 0.74 5.29 -7.14
CA ARG A 50 0.87 3.85 -6.99
C ARG A 50 1.00 3.54 -5.49
N SER A 51 0.16 2.67 -4.97
CA SER A 51 0.04 2.43 -3.54
C SER A 51 1.10 1.46 -3.00
N ALA A 52 2.38 1.83 -3.12
CA ALA A 52 3.45 1.16 -2.39
C ALA A 52 3.25 1.33 -0.87
N THR A 53 3.74 0.37 -0.07
CA THR A 53 3.68 0.52 1.39
C THR A 53 4.63 1.62 1.85
N GLU A 54 4.37 2.24 2.99
CA GLU A 54 5.17 3.37 3.49
C GLU A 54 6.58 2.93 3.87
N GLU A 55 6.72 1.76 4.50
CA GLU A 55 8.02 1.13 4.75
C GLU A 55 8.61 0.57 3.45
N PRO A 56 9.92 0.63 3.28
CA PRO A 56 10.57 0.10 2.09
C PRO A 56 10.56 -1.43 2.06
N TYR A 57 10.42 -1.98 0.86
CA TYR A 57 10.51 -3.42 0.60
C TYR A 57 11.24 -3.72 -0.72
N ILE A 58 11.69 -4.97 -0.87
CA ILE A 58 12.41 -5.39 -2.07
C ILE A 58 11.44 -5.49 -3.25
N GLY A 59 11.77 -4.81 -4.35
CA GLY A 59 10.95 -4.81 -5.57
C GLY A 59 9.87 -3.71 -5.59
N GLU A 60 9.87 -2.79 -4.63
CA GLU A 60 8.94 -1.65 -4.62
C GLU A 60 9.03 -0.82 -5.90
N LYS A 61 7.87 -0.38 -6.39
CA LYS A 61 7.76 0.58 -7.49
C LYS A 61 6.94 1.77 -7.02
N ARG A 62 7.62 2.83 -6.64
CA ARG A 62 7.00 4.04 -6.13
C ARG A 62 6.81 5.02 -7.26
N ASN A 63 5.57 5.22 -7.63
CA ASN A 63 5.21 6.13 -8.69
C ASN A 63 4.19 7.15 -8.20
N LEU A 64 4.52 8.41 -8.40
CA LEU A 64 3.62 9.54 -8.23
C LEU A 64 3.65 10.35 -9.53
N PHE A 65 2.53 10.46 -10.17
CA PHE A 65 2.38 11.22 -11.41
C PHE A 65 1.51 12.45 -11.17
N VAL A 66 1.90 13.56 -11.78
CA VAL A 66 1.17 14.83 -11.70
C VAL A 66 0.73 15.22 -13.10
N ASN A 67 -0.56 15.45 -13.29
CA ASN A 67 -1.12 15.85 -14.58
C ASN A 67 -0.53 17.20 -15.04
N GLY A 68 -0.23 17.29 -16.33
CA GLY A 68 0.34 18.50 -16.93
C GLY A 68 1.86 18.61 -16.78
N THR A 69 2.52 17.66 -16.11
CA THR A 69 3.98 17.59 -16.07
C THR A 69 4.48 16.63 -17.15
N PHE A 70 5.24 17.15 -18.10
CA PHE A 70 5.80 16.35 -19.19
C PHE A 70 7.27 16.64 -19.34
N ASN A 71 8.05 15.60 -19.64
CA ASN A 71 9.44 15.70 -19.98
C ASN A 71 9.66 15.25 -21.42
N LYS A 72 10.56 15.96 -22.13
CA LYS A 72 10.93 15.65 -23.49
C LYS A 72 12.38 16.10 -23.68
N PHE A 73 13.23 15.21 -24.18
CA PHE A 73 14.64 15.51 -24.37
C PHE A 73 14.85 16.40 -25.62
N ASP A 74 14.20 16.03 -26.73
CA ASP A 74 14.25 16.80 -27.98
C ASP A 74 12.92 16.73 -28.75
N GLU A 75 12.87 17.35 -29.93
CA GLU A 75 11.68 17.43 -30.77
C GLU A 75 11.25 16.08 -31.38
N PHE A 76 12.16 15.12 -31.45
CA PHE A 76 11.92 13.80 -32.07
C PHE A 76 11.50 12.73 -31.08
N GLU A 77 11.66 12.98 -29.78
CA GLU A 77 11.25 12.04 -28.74
C GLU A 77 9.78 12.13 -28.35
N VAL A 78 9.25 11.02 -27.85
CA VAL A 78 7.89 10.98 -27.27
C VAL A 78 7.93 11.65 -25.90
N SER A 79 6.97 12.52 -25.63
CA SER A 79 6.83 13.12 -24.31
C SER A 79 6.55 12.07 -23.25
N GLU A 80 7.28 12.12 -22.15
CA GLU A 80 7.14 11.25 -20.99
C GLU A 80 6.43 11.95 -19.85
N LEU A 81 5.66 11.18 -19.08
CA LEU A 81 5.12 11.63 -17.80
C LEU A 81 6.16 11.30 -16.71
N PRO A 82 6.88 12.30 -16.17
CA PRO A 82 7.94 12.04 -15.20
C PRO A 82 7.37 11.55 -13.87
N ASN A 83 8.10 10.66 -13.22
CA ASN A 83 7.80 10.26 -11.86
C ASN A 83 8.18 11.40 -10.90
N ALA A 84 7.22 11.90 -10.15
CA ALA A 84 7.46 12.93 -9.14
C ALA A 84 8.13 12.35 -7.88
N ALA A 85 8.56 13.23 -6.97
CA ALA A 85 9.15 12.82 -5.71
C ALA A 85 8.19 11.95 -4.89
N ASP A 86 8.72 10.88 -4.29
CA ASP A 86 7.94 10.02 -3.39
C ASP A 86 7.67 10.74 -2.06
N LEU A 87 6.41 11.01 -1.80
CA LEU A 87 5.93 11.69 -0.59
C LEU A 87 5.41 10.70 0.47
N THR A 88 5.39 9.39 0.18
CA THR A 88 4.75 8.39 1.04
C THR A 88 5.74 7.51 1.80
N LYS A 89 7.00 7.47 1.39
CA LYS A 89 8.02 6.64 2.01
C LYS A 89 8.40 7.12 3.41
N LEU A 90 8.33 6.21 4.38
CA LEU A 90 8.72 6.45 5.76
C LEU A 90 9.82 5.49 6.20
N ASP A 91 10.85 5.99 6.88
CA ASP A 91 11.82 5.16 7.61
C ASP A 91 11.38 5.05 9.08
N ILE A 92 10.58 4.02 9.35
CA ILE A 92 10.07 3.77 10.69
C ILE A 92 11.03 2.84 11.41
N ARG A 93 11.45 3.22 12.63
CA ARG A 93 12.30 2.41 13.49
C ARG A 93 11.64 2.20 14.86
N ILE A 94 11.64 0.95 15.30
CA ILE A 94 11.12 0.53 16.60
C ILE A 94 12.29 -0.05 17.37
N ASP A 95 12.66 0.56 18.50
CA ASP A 95 13.82 0.20 19.31
C ASP A 95 15.11 0.00 18.49
N GLY A 96 15.34 0.93 17.53
CA GLY A 96 16.50 0.90 16.65
C GLY A 96 16.39 -0.05 15.45
N THR A 97 15.40 -0.94 15.44
CA THR A 97 15.16 -1.88 14.34
C THR A 97 14.25 -1.24 13.30
N ARG A 98 14.68 -1.28 12.03
CA ARG A 98 13.88 -0.75 10.92
C ARG A 98 12.67 -1.64 10.67
N LEU A 99 11.50 -1.02 10.60
CA LEU A 99 10.27 -1.71 10.21
C LEU A 99 10.36 -2.19 8.76
N SER A 100 10.18 -3.47 8.56
CA SER A 100 10.02 -4.10 7.24
C SER A 100 9.15 -5.33 7.40
N LEU A 101 8.02 -5.37 6.73
CA LEU A 101 7.11 -6.52 6.82
C LEU A 101 7.70 -7.79 6.23
N GLN A 102 8.71 -7.67 5.36
CA GLN A 102 9.45 -8.82 4.81
C GLN A 102 10.46 -9.44 5.81
N LEU A 103 10.79 -8.73 6.89
CA LEU A 103 11.81 -9.13 7.88
C LEU A 103 11.22 -9.40 9.27
N GLY A 104 10.01 -9.88 9.35
CA GLY A 104 9.36 -10.16 10.62
C GLY A 104 8.14 -11.06 10.45
N THR A 105 7.46 -11.30 11.54
CA THR A 105 6.15 -11.96 11.53
C THR A 105 5.07 -10.88 11.47
N VAL A 106 4.20 -11.00 10.48
CA VAL A 106 3.06 -10.09 10.30
C VAL A 106 1.78 -10.85 10.65
N THR A 107 0.99 -10.27 11.53
CA THR A 107 -0.31 -10.82 11.93
C THR A 107 -1.36 -9.72 11.89
N GLU A 108 -2.63 -10.11 11.91
CA GLU A 108 -3.78 -9.18 11.85
C GLU A 108 -3.67 -8.17 10.68
N TYR A 109 -3.13 -8.62 9.56
CA TYR A 109 -2.96 -7.76 8.39
C TYR A 109 -4.29 -7.47 7.72
N GLU A 110 -4.54 -6.22 7.47
CA GLU A 110 -5.63 -5.76 6.65
C GLU A 110 -5.20 -4.54 5.84
N ARG A 111 -5.50 -4.56 4.55
CA ARG A 111 -5.37 -3.41 3.65
C ARG A 111 -6.67 -3.25 2.89
N ARG A 112 -7.28 -2.10 3.01
CA ARG A 112 -8.62 -1.83 2.49
C ARG A 112 -8.63 -0.54 1.67
N LEU A 113 -9.10 -0.65 0.44
CA LEU A 113 -9.39 0.49 -0.43
C LEU A 113 -10.90 0.72 -0.46
N ASN A 114 -11.33 1.88 -0.01
CA ASN A 114 -12.69 2.37 -0.18
C ASN A 114 -12.76 3.17 -1.48
N LEU A 115 -13.40 2.60 -2.50
CA LEU A 115 -13.51 3.22 -3.82
C LEU A 115 -14.45 4.42 -3.83
N ARG A 116 -15.40 4.50 -2.89
CA ARG A 116 -16.35 5.59 -2.79
C ARG A 116 -15.71 6.86 -2.26
N ASP A 117 -14.86 6.72 -1.26
CA ASP A 117 -14.23 7.84 -0.56
C ASP A 117 -12.76 8.03 -0.97
N ALA A 118 -12.25 7.16 -1.88
CA ALA A 118 -10.87 7.11 -2.34
C ALA A 118 -9.88 7.07 -1.15
N GLU A 119 -10.18 6.23 -0.17
CA GLU A 119 -9.39 6.08 1.05
C GLU A 119 -8.74 4.69 1.08
N LEU A 120 -7.42 4.65 1.26
CA LEU A 120 -6.66 3.43 1.50
C LEU A 120 -6.23 3.39 2.97
N VAL A 121 -6.66 2.34 3.66
CA VAL A 121 -6.30 2.10 5.06
C VAL A 121 -5.56 0.77 5.16
N ARG A 122 -4.50 0.76 5.94
CA ARG A 122 -3.74 -0.45 6.24
C ARG A 122 -3.53 -0.57 7.75
N SER A 123 -3.72 -1.77 8.28
CA SER A 123 -3.41 -2.11 9.67
C SER A 123 -2.73 -3.47 9.74
N PHE A 124 -1.82 -3.63 10.68
CA PHE A 124 -1.10 -4.87 10.90
C PHE A 124 -0.46 -4.90 12.29
N VAL A 125 -0.12 -6.10 12.74
CA VAL A 125 0.75 -6.35 13.87
C VAL A 125 2.06 -6.91 13.35
N TRP A 126 3.17 -6.29 13.72
CA TRP A 126 4.51 -6.72 13.33
C TRP A 126 5.33 -7.12 14.55
N GLU A 127 6.04 -8.25 14.44
CA GLU A 127 6.96 -8.76 15.46
C GLU A 127 8.29 -9.14 14.80
N HIS A 128 9.39 -8.70 15.39
CA HIS A 128 10.73 -9.04 14.94
C HIS A 128 11.67 -9.26 16.13
N ARG A 129 12.33 -10.44 16.18
CA ARG A 129 13.31 -10.84 17.22
C ARG A 129 12.80 -10.65 18.65
N GLY A 130 11.54 -10.96 18.92
CA GLY A 130 10.91 -10.78 20.23
C GLY A 130 10.59 -9.33 20.60
N GLN A 131 10.88 -8.38 19.73
CA GLN A 131 10.40 -7.02 19.84
C GLN A 131 9.00 -6.94 19.23
N LYS A 132 8.02 -6.72 20.09
CA LYS A 132 6.67 -6.33 19.64
C LYS A 132 6.66 -4.82 19.49
N SER A 133 5.96 -4.33 18.49
CA SER A 133 5.71 -2.89 18.41
C SER A 133 5.13 -2.43 19.76
N PRO A 134 5.54 -1.26 20.29
CA PRO A 134 5.23 -0.86 21.66
C PRO A 134 3.73 -0.87 21.90
N SER A 135 3.25 -1.88 22.61
CA SER A 135 1.91 -1.88 23.15
C SER A 135 1.96 -1.19 24.49
N ARG A 136 1.19 -0.16 24.69
CA ARG A 136 0.77 0.20 26.04
C ARG A 136 0.03 -1.02 26.61
N SER A 137 0.63 -1.65 27.62
CA SER A 137 0.03 -2.69 28.48
C SER A 137 -1.01 -3.61 27.79
N GLY A 138 -0.55 -4.77 27.31
CA GLY A 138 -1.43 -5.94 27.09
C GLY A 138 -2.26 -5.99 25.82
N GLY A 139 -2.00 -5.16 24.82
CA GLY A 139 -2.73 -5.15 23.54
C GLY A 139 -1.81 -5.17 22.33
N SER A 140 -2.23 -5.80 21.25
CA SER A 140 -1.59 -5.74 19.95
C SER A 140 -1.54 -4.29 19.47
N SER A 141 -0.37 -3.81 19.05
CA SER A 141 -0.24 -2.46 18.47
C SER A 141 -0.71 -2.50 17.03
N ARG A 142 -1.89 -1.98 16.77
CA ARG A 142 -2.35 -1.66 15.41
C ARG A 142 -1.77 -0.32 15.00
N TRP A 143 -1.20 -0.27 13.83
CA TRP A 143 -0.81 0.98 13.18
C TRP A 143 -1.80 1.25 12.04
N PRO A 144 -2.84 2.04 12.25
CA PRO A 144 -3.67 2.48 11.14
C PRO A 144 -2.88 3.51 10.35
N ILE A 145 -2.58 3.18 9.11
CA ILE A 145 -2.03 4.11 8.14
C ILE A 145 -3.16 4.43 7.18
N CYS A 146 -3.56 5.68 7.17
CA CYS A 146 -4.65 6.16 6.32
C CYS A 146 -4.08 7.11 5.26
N ILE A 147 -4.28 6.77 4.00
CA ILE A 147 -3.97 7.65 2.86
C ILE A 147 -5.30 8.05 2.25
N ARG A 148 -5.58 9.35 2.22
CA ARG A 148 -6.75 9.92 1.53
C ARG A 148 -6.30 10.70 0.32
N SER A 149 -7.01 10.53 -0.79
CA SER A 149 -6.91 11.48 -1.90
C SER A 149 -7.66 12.75 -1.52
N ALA A 150 -7.00 13.88 -1.62
CA ALA A 150 -7.61 15.19 -1.43
C ALA A 150 -8.41 15.62 -2.66
#